data_6b845d1102cfbb439de3ff411ac80bb5
#
_entry.id   6b845d1102cfbb439de3ff411ac80bb5
#
_cell.length_a   1.000
_cell.length_b   1.000
_cell.length_c   1.000
_cell.angle_alpha   90.00
_cell.angle_beta   90.00
_cell.angle_gamma   90.00
#
_symmetry.space_group_name_H-M   'P 1'
#
loop_
_entity.id
_entity.type
_entity.pdbx_description
1 polymer ?
#
loop_
_entity_poly.entity_id
_entity_poly.type
_entity_poly.pdbx_seq_one_letter_code
_entity_poly.pdbx_strand_id
1 'polypeptide(L)'
;MAYIEFRNIRKSYDGENLVLKDLNLQVNEGDLVTLLGPSGCGKSTLLRSLAGFESIDGGSIHINGQDVTDFPPGKRNIGMVFQQYSLFPNMNVAENIAFGLKMQKMDAATIKEKVARIIELVELSGKEDHYPTQLSGGQKQRVALARAIVTEPKVLLLDEPLSAIDALLRKNLQKQIRRIQKALHITTIFVTHDQDEAMLMSDVIHVMASGKIEQSGTPTEIYTHPETHFVASFIGNYNLLSSSDFEKLTQKKTQASQIAIRPEAIEYFKEPQPRTEDHLYFKGKVIDETISGNILSYVIETDQGVHLRADHLYRTFNLLDKGARVFLKVEKRNVLEF
;
A
#
# COMPACT_ATOMS: atom_id res chain seq x y z
N MET A 1 7.39 19.19 -11.82
CA MET A 1 8.71 18.52 -11.86
C MET A 1 8.74 17.53 -10.72
N ALA A 2 9.28 16.33 -10.97
CA ALA A 2 9.43 15.34 -9.91
C ALA A 2 10.35 15.90 -8.81
N TYR A 3 9.94 15.70 -7.55
CA TYR A 3 10.71 16.14 -6.38
C TYR A 3 11.75 15.10 -5.97
N ILE A 4 11.37 13.80 -6.06
CA ILE A 4 12.29 12.67 -5.87
C ILE A 4 12.33 11.88 -7.17
N GLU A 5 13.52 11.56 -7.65
CA GLU A 5 13.69 10.74 -8.85
C GLU A 5 14.70 9.61 -8.59
N PHE A 6 14.29 8.42 -8.96
CA PHE A 6 15.15 7.26 -9.08
C PHE A 6 15.35 6.96 -10.56
N ARG A 7 16.58 6.90 -11.01
CA ARG A 7 16.94 6.70 -12.41
C ARG A 7 17.78 5.44 -12.58
N ASN A 8 17.21 4.42 -13.22
CA ASN A 8 17.88 3.15 -13.56
C ASN A 8 18.57 2.48 -12.35
N ILE A 9 17.88 2.45 -11.20
CA ILE A 9 18.44 1.94 -9.96
C ILE A 9 18.68 0.44 -10.05
N ARG A 10 19.93 0.04 -9.78
CA ARG A 10 20.34 -1.35 -9.65
C ARG A 10 20.91 -1.59 -8.26
N LYS A 11 20.56 -2.75 -7.66
CA LYS A 11 21.11 -3.19 -6.38
C LYS A 11 21.17 -4.71 -6.32
N SER A 12 22.32 -5.23 -5.93
CA SER A 12 22.54 -6.61 -5.54
C SER A 12 23.24 -6.66 -4.18
N TYR A 13 23.03 -7.73 -3.42
CA TYR A 13 23.74 -7.98 -2.16
C TYR A 13 24.82 -9.05 -2.29
N ASP A 14 24.74 -9.90 -3.30
CA ASP A 14 25.67 -11.01 -3.57
C ASP A 14 26.50 -10.80 -4.85
N GLY A 15 26.26 -9.72 -5.58
CA GLY A 15 26.91 -9.40 -6.86
C GLY A 15 26.30 -10.12 -8.07
N GLU A 16 25.41 -11.09 -7.86
CA GLU A 16 24.82 -11.89 -8.94
C GLU A 16 23.34 -11.59 -9.10
N ASN A 17 22.57 -11.61 -7.99
CA ASN A 17 21.12 -11.45 -8.02
C ASN A 17 20.71 -10.01 -7.76
N LEU A 18 20.09 -9.36 -8.76
CA LEU A 18 19.57 -8.01 -8.62
C LEU A 18 18.29 -8.01 -7.82
N VAL A 19 18.31 -7.32 -6.66
CA VAL A 19 17.14 -6.99 -5.84
C VAL A 19 16.37 -5.82 -6.44
N LEU A 20 17.06 -4.83 -7.03
CA LEU A 20 16.47 -3.75 -7.82
C LEU A 20 17.03 -3.83 -9.24
N LYS A 21 16.14 -3.79 -10.26
CA LYS A 21 16.44 -4.12 -11.65
C LYS A 21 16.08 -2.96 -12.57
N ASP A 22 17.02 -2.03 -12.80
CA ASP A 22 16.87 -0.83 -13.62
C ASP A 22 15.58 -0.04 -13.26
N LEU A 23 15.34 0.09 -11.94
CA LEU A 23 14.11 0.69 -11.42
C LEU A 23 14.11 2.20 -11.65
N ASN A 24 13.01 2.69 -12.22
CA ASN A 24 12.72 4.11 -12.40
C ASN A 24 11.44 4.48 -11.65
N LEU A 25 11.48 5.59 -10.89
CA LEU A 25 10.35 6.06 -10.12
C LEU A 25 10.45 7.57 -9.90
N GLN A 26 9.31 8.24 -9.90
CA GLN A 26 9.20 9.67 -9.63
C GLN A 26 8.14 9.96 -8.56
N VAL A 27 8.44 10.93 -7.70
CA VAL A 27 7.52 11.39 -6.64
C VAL A 27 7.41 12.91 -6.75
N ASN A 28 6.19 13.44 -6.77
CA ASN A 28 5.98 14.89 -6.78
C ASN A 28 6.10 15.48 -5.37
N GLU A 29 6.36 16.77 -5.30
CA GLU A 29 6.44 17.50 -4.03
C GLU A 29 5.09 17.47 -3.30
N GLY A 30 5.12 17.15 -2.01
CA GLY A 30 3.95 17.11 -1.14
C GLY A 30 3.04 15.89 -1.30
N ASP A 31 3.33 14.97 -2.24
CA ASP A 31 2.58 13.73 -2.36
C ASP A 31 2.93 12.74 -1.24
N LEU A 32 1.95 11.94 -0.84
CA LEU A 32 2.16 10.68 -0.13
C LEU A 32 2.10 9.54 -1.14
N VAL A 33 3.26 8.96 -1.40
CA VAL A 33 3.42 7.86 -2.34
C VAL A 33 3.65 6.56 -1.60
N THR A 34 2.95 5.50 -1.99
CA THR A 34 3.13 4.17 -1.40
C THR A 34 3.89 3.24 -2.33
N LEU A 35 4.92 2.58 -1.79
CA LEU A 35 5.54 1.41 -2.40
C LEU A 35 4.81 0.17 -1.86
N LEU A 36 4.02 -0.47 -2.70
CA LEU A 36 3.19 -1.62 -2.37
C LEU A 36 3.70 -2.87 -3.09
N GLY A 37 3.73 -4.01 -2.41
CA GLY A 37 4.14 -5.27 -3.03
C GLY A 37 4.44 -6.36 -2.02
N PRO A 38 4.66 -7.61 -2.45
CA PRO A 38 4.97 -8.73 -1.58
C PRO A 38 6.29 -8.55 -0.83
N SER A 39 6.48 -9.34 0.21
CA SER A 39 7.76 -9.36 0.96
C SER A 39 8.92 -9.76 0.04
N GLY A 40 10.06 -9.11 0.21
CA GLY A 40 11.27 -9.40 -0.58
C GLY A 40 11.32 -8.80 -1.99
N CYS A 41 10.32 -8.02 -2.44
CA CYS A 41 10.34 -7.42 -3.79
C CYS A 41 11.25 -6.17 -3.92
N GLY A 42 11.92 -5.71 -2.83
CA GLY A 42 12.91 -4.62 -2.89
C GLY A 42 12.44 -3.28 -2.31
N LYS A 43 11.23 -3.15 -1.75
CA LYS A 43 10.68 -1.89 -1.20
C LYS A 43 11.57 -1.23 -0.15
N SER A 44 11.92 -1.96 0.91
CA SER A 44 12.78 -1.43 1.99
C SER A 44 14.20 -1.18 1.50
N THR A 45 14.70 -1.93 0.53
CA THR A 45 16.00 -1.67 -0.11
C THR A 45 15.96 -0.32 -0.83
N LEU A 46 14.93 -0.06 -1.65
CA LEU A 46 14.76 1.21 -2.34
C LEU A 46 14.64 2.38 -1.36
N LEU A 47 13.84 2.20 -0.30
CA LEU A 47 13.66 3.21 0.75
C LEU A 47 14.99 3.54 1.48
N ARG A 48 15.76 2.51 1.85
CA ARG A 48 17.06 2.66 2.52
C ARG A 48 18.11 3.25 1.60
N SER A 49 18.04 2.95 0.31
CA SER A 49 18.92 3.59 -0.69
C SER A 49 18.64 5.09 -0.80
N LEU A 50 17.36 5.52 -0.78
CA LEU A 50 16.99 6.93 -0.71
C LEU A 50 17.49 7.60 0.58
N ALA A 51 17.37 6.91 1.70
CA ALA A 51 17.86 7.42 3.00
C ALA A 51 19.39 7.48 3.11
N GLY A 52 20.12 6.79 2.20
CA GLY A 52 21.58 6.71 2.20
C GLY A 52 22.14 5.68 3.18
N PHE A 53 21.31 4.75 3.67
CA PHE A 53 21.76 3.62 4.48
C PHE A 53 22.26 2.43 3.64
N GLU A 54 21.85 2.38 2.35
CA GLU A 54 22.27 1.38 1.39
C GLU A 54 22.84 2.08 0.16
N SER A 55 24.00 1.64 -0.31
CA SER A 55 24.55 2.07 -1.60
C SER A 55 23.80 1.38 -2.74
N ILE A 56 23.70 2.03 -3.88
CA ILE A 56 23.23 1.43 -5.13
C ILE A 56 24.44 0.99 -5.98
N ASP A 57 24.23 0.00 -6.85
CA ASP A 57 25.30 -0.52 -7.72
C ASP A 57 25.24 0.12 -9.11
N GLY A 58 24.18 0.87 -9.41
CA GLY A 58 24.03 1.62 -10.65
C GLY A 58 22.81 2.53 -10.62
N GLY A 59 22.81 3.53 -11.49
CA GLY A 59 21.77 4.56 -11.55
C GLY A 59 22.08 5.78 -10.69
N SER A 60 21.08 6.61 -10.42
CA SER A 60 21.20 7.80 -9.58
C SER A 60 19.92 8.16 -8.86
N ILE A 61 20.04 8.80 -7.70
CA ILE A 61 18.95 9.27 -6.86
C ILE A 61 19.02 10.80 -6.74
N HIS A 62 17.91 11.48 -7.09
CA HIS A 62 17.83 12.93 -7.02
C HIS A 62 16.73 13.36 -6.07
N ILE A 63 16.97 14.42 -5.29
CA ILE A 63 15.99 15.11 -4.45
C ILE A 63 16.01 16.57 -4.82
N ASN A 64 14.86 17.12 -5.21
CA ASN A 64 14.72 18.50 -5.66
C ASN A 64 15.79 18.90 -6.72
N GLY A 65 15.99 18.02 -7.71
CA GLY A 65 16.96 18.21 -8.79
C GLY A 65 18.43 17.98 -8.40
N GLN A 66 18.76 17.81 -7.13
CA GLN A 66 20.11 17.56 -6.65
C GLN A 66 20.40 16.06 -6.64
N ASP A 67 21.50 15.63 -7.24
CA ASP A 67 22.02 14.26 -7.10
C ASP A 67 22.51 14.04 -5.68
N VAL A 68 21.90 13.07 -4.99
CA VAL A 68 22.21 12.68 -3.60
C VAL A 68 22.74 11.26 -3.50
N THR A 69 23.04 10.63 -4.64
CA THR A 69 23.41 9.21 -4.72
C THR A 69 24.48 8.83 -3.70
N ASP A 70 25.57 9.60 -3.62
CA ASP A 70 26.69 9.35 -2.72
C ASP A 70 26.65 10.14 -1.41
N PHE A 71 25.55 10.86 -1.15
CA PHE A 71 25.44 11.63 0.09
C PHE A 71 25.20 10.70 1.28
N PRO A 72 25.89 10.90 2.40
CA PRO A 72 25.58 10.20 3.64
C PRO A 72 24.20 10.61 4.18
N PRO A 73 23.54 9.76 4.99
CA PRO A 73 22.17 9.99 5.48
C PRO A 73 21.94 11.38 6.06
N GLY A 74 22.85 11.88 6.90
CA GLY A 74 22.74 13.18 7.56
C GLY A 74 22.77 14.40 6.63
N LYS A 75 23.11 14.25 5.36
CA LYS A 75 23.13 15.35 4.36
C LYS A 75 21.94 15.34 3.42
N ARG A 76 21.02 14.35 3.52
CA ARG A 76 19.88 14.22 2.61
C ARG A 76 18.62 14.95 3.07
N ASN A 77 18.61 15.51 4.28
CA ASN A 77 17.46 16.19 4.90
C ASN A 77 16.17 15.34 4.90
N ILE A 78 16.30 14.09 5.32
CA ILE A 78 15.24 13.08 5.34
C ILE A 78 14.91 12.72 6.78
N GLY A 79 13.61 12.67 7.12
CA GLY A 79 13.11 12.02 8.33
C GLY A 79 12.74 10.58 8.01
N MET A 80 13.07 9.65 8.91
CA MET A 80 12.73 8.23 8.71
C MET A 80 12.13 7.61 9.96
N VAL A 81 11.07 6.82 9.77
CA VAL A 81 10.48 5.94 10.77
C VAL A 81 10.72 4.50 10.34
N PHE A 82 11.40 3.74 11.19
CA PHE A 82 11.69 2.32 10.97
C PHE A 82 10.55 1.43 11.48
N GLN A 83 10.45 0.22 10.95
CA GLN A 83 9.44 -0.77 11.31
C GLN A 83 9.35 -1.05 12.82
N GLN A 84 10.49 -1.08 13.53
CA GLN A 84 10.53 -1.31 14.98
C GLN A 84 10.56 -0.01 15.82
N TYR A 85 10.17 1.14 15.23
CA TYR A 85 10.17 2.49 15.84
C TYR A 85 11.54 2.99 16.29
N SER A 86 12.46 2.11 16.71
CA SER A 86 13.86 2.38 17.11
C SER A 86 13.98 3.58 18.08
N LEU A 87 13.10 3.64 19.09
CA LEU A 87 13.18 4.67 20.13
C LEU A 87 14.40 4.44 21.05
N PHE A 88 15.00 5.53 21.53
CA PHE A 88 16.05 5.46 22.54
C PHE A 88 15.45 5.05 23.89
N PRO A 89 15.77 3.85 24.42
CA PRO A 89 15.07 3.30 25.58
C PRO A 89 15.34 4.05 26.90
N ASN A 90 16.47 4.72 26.97
CA ASN A 90 16.95 5.52 28.11
C ASN A 90 16.63 7.02 28.00
N MET A 91 15.81 7.41 27.05
CA MET A 91 15.28 8.76 26.88
C MET A 91 13.76 8.76 27.01
N ASN A 92 13.19 9.78 27.64
CA ASN A 92 11.75 9.99 27.69
C ASN A 92 11.21 10.46 26.31
N VAL A 93 9.90 10.70 26.19
CA VAL A 93 9.25 11.16 24.96
C VAL A 93 9.85 12.48 24.49
N ALA A 94 9.94 13.48 25.36
CA ALA A 94 10.47 14.81 25.00
C ALA A 94 11.93 14.71 24.55
N GLU A 95 12.74 13.93 25.21
CA GLU A 95 14.16 13.72 24.88
C GLU A 95 14.35 12.98 23.55
N ASN A 96 13.55 11.92 23.30
CA ASN A 96 13.55 11.23 22.02
C ASN A 96 13.24 12.18 20.86
N ILE A 97 12.23 13.04 21.02
CA ILE A 97 11.83 14.01 19.99
C ILE A 97 12.91 15.08 19.84
N ALA A 98 13.45 15.61 20.94
CA ALA A 98 14.47 16.67 20.93
C ALA A 98 15.81 16.22 20.34
N PHE A 99 16.06 14.92 20.21
CA PHE A 99 17.39 14.39 19.88
C PHE A 99 17.97 14.97 18.58
N GLY A 100 17.19 15.00 17.49
CA GLY A 100 17.64 15.53 16.21
C GLY A 100 17.97 17.03 16.27
N LEU A 101 17.17 17.81 17.00
CA LEU A 101 17.41 19.25 17.17
C LEU A 101 18.68 19.53 18.00
N LYS A 102 18.96 18.71 19.01
CA LYS A 102 20.21 18.77 19.77
C LYS A 102 21.44 18.49 18.89
N MET A 103 21.33 17.52 17.98
CA MET A 103 22.40 17.22 17.01
C MET A 103 22.64 18.37 16.03
N GLN A 104 21.60 19.12 15.68
CA GLN A 104 21.69 20.36 14.90
C GLN A 104 22.22 21.56 15.70
N LYS A 105 22.53 21.37 17.00
CA LYS A 105 23.05 22.41 17.90
C LYS A 105 22.11 23.62 18.06
N MET A 106 20.79 23.40 17.99
CA MET A 106 19.80 24.43 18.25
C MET A 106 19.83 24.87 19.73
N ASP A 107 19.43 26.11 19.99
CA ASP A 107 19.32 26.63 21.36
C ASP A 107 18.17 25.95 22.13
N ALA A 108 18.29 25.92 23.47
CA ALA A 108 17.37 25.20 24.34
C ALA A 108 15.92 25.74 24.29
N ALA A 109 15.73 27.04 24.08
CA ALA A 109 14.42 27.67 24.04
C ALA A 109 13.68 27.24 22.75
N THR A 110 14.33 27.29 21.61
CA THR A 110 13.82 26.82 20.31
C THR A 110 13.51 25.31 20.35
N ILE A 111 14.38 24.50 20.95
CA ILE A 111 14.12 23.05 21.12
C ILE A 111 12.84 22.84 21.92
N LYS A 112 12.69 23.52 23.06
CA LYS A 112 11.51 23.38 23.95
C LYS A 112 10.22 23.72 23.19
N GLU A 113 10.21 24.82 22.45
CA GLU A 113 9.07 25.27 21.67
C GLU A 113 8.69 24.26 20.57
N LYS A 114 9.67 23.85 19.74
CA LYS A 114 9.42 22.88 18.65
C LYS A 114 8.94 21.53 19.19
N VAL A 115 9.54 21.04 20.26
CA VAL A 115 9.14 19.77 20.89
C VAL A 115 7.71 19.84 21.42
N ALA A 116 7.34 20.92 22.13
CA ALA A 116 5.98 21.10 22.64
C ALA A 116 4.94 21.11 21.50
N ARG A 117 5.21 21.87 20.43
CA ARG A 117 4.34 21.93 19.25
C ARG A 117 4.16 20.57 18.57
N ILE A 118 5.22 19.80 18.44
CA ILE A 118 5.15 18.47 17.81
C ILE A 118 4.43 17.46 18.71
N ILE A 119 4.65 17.50 20.03
CA ILE A 119 3.92 16.65 20.99
C ILE A 119 2.41 16.88 20.90
N GLU A 120 1.97 18.12 20.81
CA GLU A 120 0.56 18.46 20.59
C GLU A 120 0.06 17.91 19.25
N LEU A 121 0.81 18.12 18.16
CA LEU A 121 0.45 17.67 16.81
C LEU A 121 0.24 16.15 16.73
N VAL A 122 1.08 15.37 17.44
CA VAL A 122 0.98 13.91 17.48
C VAL A 122 0.10 13.37 18.62
N GLU A 123 -0.59 14.25 19.35
CA GLU A 123 -1.53 13.90 20.45
C GLU A 123 -0.85 13.10 21.57
N LEU A 124 0.31 13.56 22.03
CA LEU A 124 1.07 12.97 23.14
C LEU A 124 1.19 13.91 24.36
N SER A 125 0.37 14.98 24.43
CA SER A 125 0.34 15.89 25.57
C SER A 125 0.11 15.15 26.90
N GLY A 126 0.88 15.49 27.92
CA GLY A 126 0.89 14.81 29.22
C GLY A 126 1.67 13.48 29.25
N LYS A 127 2.44 13.18 28.18
CA LYS A 127 3.30 11.99 28.08
C LYS A 127 4.78 12.33 27.94
N GLU A 128 5.14 13.60 28.09
CA GLU A 128 6.48 14.16 27.84
C GLU A 128 7.57 13.39 28.57
N ASP A 129 7.32 13.06 29.85
CA ASP A 129 8.28 12.42 30.77
C ASP A 129 8.20 10.88 30.76
N HIS A 130 7.29 10.29 29.96
CA HIS A 130 7.19 8.83 29.87
C HIS A 130 8.33 8.23 29.07
N TYR A 131 8.85 7.09 29.53
CA TYR A 131 9.84 6.30 28.83
C TYR A 131 9.17 5.30 27.86
N PRO A 132 9.88 4.80 26.82
CA PRO A 132 9.30 3.87 25.85
C PRO A 132 8.63 2.63 26.44
N THR A 133 9.13 2.13 27.59
CA THR A 133 8.54 0.98 28.30
C THR A 133 7.15 1.26 28.88
N GLN A 134 6.78 2.53 29.08
CA GLN A 134 5.51 2.98 29.64
C GLN A 134 4.48 3.33 28.55
N LEU A 135 4.83 3.16 27.27
CA LEU A 135 4.02 3.56 26.12
C LEU A 135 3.41 2.35 25.42
N SER A 136 2.16 2.51 24.95
CA SER A 136 1.55 1.55 24.02
C SER A 136 2.27 1.56 22.66
N GLY A 137 2.04 0.53 21.82
CA GLY A 137 2.61 0.44 20.47
C GLY A 137 2.31 1.68 19.62
N GLY A 138 1.06 2.13 19.61
CA GLY A 138 0.67 3.34 18.88
C GLY A 138 1.26 4.63 19.43
N GLN A 139 1.48 4.71 20.75
CA GLN A 139 2.19 5.85 21.36
C GLN A 139 3.67 5.84 20.95
N LYS A 140 4.34 4.68 20.98
CA LYS A 140 5.72 4.53 20.50
C LYS A 140 5.86 4.97 19.04
N GLN A 141 4.93 4.59 18.19
CA GLN A 141 4.91 5.02 16.80
C GLN A 141 4.77 6.52 16.66
N ARG A 142 3.86 7.15 17.41
CA ARG A 142 3.69 8.60 17.41
C ARG A 142 4.94 9.33 17.87
N VAL A 143 5.66 8.79 18.85
CA VAL A 143 6.98 9.33 19.26
C VAL A 143 8.01 9.21 18.14
N ALA A 144 8.07 8.08 17.45
CA ALA A 144 8.98 7.87 16.33
C ALA A 144 8.67 8.83 15.16
N LEU A 145 7.37 9.02 14.85
CA LEU A 145 6.93 9.99 13.85
C LEU A 145 7.30 11.42 14.28
N ALA A 146 7.00 11.82 15.52
CA ALA A 146 7.34 13.13 16.07
C ALA A 146 8.85 13.41 15.96
N ARG A 147 9.69 12.43 16.34
CA ARG A 147 11.16 12.52 16.22
C ARG A 147 11.61 12.71 14.76
N ALA A 148 10.93 12.05 13.82
CA ALA A 148 11.28 12.15 12.39
C ALA A 148 10.91 13.51 11.79
N ILE A 149 9.80 14.15 12.25
CA ILE A 149 9.29 15.40 11.67
C ILE A 149 9.72 16.66 12.39
N VAL A 150 10.19 16.58 13.64
CA VAL A 150 10.55 17.76 14.45
C VAL A 150 11.68 18.59 13.84
N THR A 151 12.54 17.97 13.06
CA THR A 151 13.65 18.62 12.32
C THR A 151 13.17 19.29 11.04
N GLU A 152 11.87 19.26 10.75
CA GLU A 152 11.24 19.82 9.54
C GLU A 152 11.89 19.30 8.25
N PRO A 153 11.98 17.97 8.08
CA PRO A 153 12.59 17.38 6.89
C PRO A 153 11.73 17.67 5.66
N LYS A 154 12.36 17.68 4.48
CA LYS A 154 11.63 17.83 3.21
C LYS A 154 11.02 16.52 2.72
N VAL A 155 11.59 15.39 3.14
CA VAL A 155 11.15 14.04 2.79
C VAL A 155 10.95 13.23 4.07
N LEU A 156 9.83 12.50 4.14
CA LEU A 156 9.52 11.57 5.21
C LEU A 156 9.46 10.15 4.66
N LEU A 157 10.20 9.24 5.23
CA LEU A 157 10.22 7.82 4.87
C LEU A 157 9.60 6.99 5.99
N LEU A 158 8.64 6.15 5.65
CA LEU A 158 7.90 5.30 6.59
C LEU A 158 8.06 3.84 6.15
N ASP A 159 8.91 3.06 6.82
CA ASP A 159 9.20 1.65 6.51
C ASP A 159 8.27 0.75 7.35
N GLU A 160 7.17 0.28 6.78
CA GLU A 160 6.13 -0.56 7.39
C GLU A 160 5.70 -0.07 8.79
N PRO A 161 5.35 1.21 8.97
CA PRO A 161 5.19 1.79 10.30
C PRO A 161 3.98 1.24 11.07
N LEU A 162 3.05 0.57 10.42
CA LEU A 162 1.79 0.09 10.99
C LEU A 162 1.74 -1.44 11.19
N SER A 163 2.77 -2.18 10.79
CA SER A 163 2.79 -3.65 10.76
C SER A 163 2.61 -4.30 12.14
N ALA A 164 3.07 -3.65 13.22
CA ALA A 164 3.04 -4.18 14.58
C ALA A 164 1.84 -3.67 15.42
N ILE A 165 0.80 -3.11 14.77
CA ILE A 165 -0.32 -2.44 15.44
C ILE A 165 -1.64 -3.19 15.19
N ASP A 166 -2.49 -3.28 16.23
CA ASP A 166 -3.82 -3.86 16.11
C ASP A 166 -4.72 -3.09 15.11
N ALA A 167 -5.71 -3.80 14.53
CA ALA A 167 -6.50 -3.28 13.42
C ALA A 167 -7.31 -2.00 13.75
N LEU A 168 -7.80 -1.87 14.99
CA LEU A 168 -8.60 -0.71 15.38
C LEU A 168 -7.72 0.54 15.50
N LEU A 169 -6.60 0.42 16.20
CA LEU A 169 -5.64 1.48 16.39
C LEU A 169 -4.98 1.88 15.07
N ARG A 170 -4.71 0.91 14.19
CA ARG A 170 -4.13 1.12 12.86
C ARG A 170 -4.91 2.12 12.02
N LYS A 171 -6.24 1.99 11.93
CA LYS A 171 -7.10 2.92 11.17
C LYS A 171 -7.02 4.37 11.68
N ASN A 172 -6.91 4.54 12.99
CA ASN A 172 -6.77 5.88 13.58
C ASN A 172 -5.40 6.49 13.26
N LEU A 173 -4.34 5.69 13.34
CA LEU A 173 -2.98 6.12 13.02
C LEU A 173 -2.80 6.46 11.54
N GLN A 174 -3.41 5.71 10.62
CA GLN A 174 -3.44 6.03 9.18
C GLN A 174 -3.99 7.44 8.96
N LYS A 175 -5.17 7.74 9.52
CA LYS A 175 -5.79 9.07 9.42
C LYS A 175 -4.89 10.16 10.02
N GLN A 176 -4.26 9.87 11.15
CA GLN A 176 -3.37 10.82 11.83
C GLN A 176 -2.11 11.10 11.01
N ILE A 177 -1.43 10.06 10.48
CA ILE A 177 -0.27 10.21 9.61
C ILE A 177 -0.64 11.05 8.38
N ARG A 178 -1.76 10.74 7.72
CA ARG A 178 -2.22 11.50 6.55
C ARG A 178 -2.53 12.96 6.89
N ARG A 179 -3.19 13.23 8.02
CA ARG A 179 -3.46 14.59 8.51
C ARG A 179 -2.17 15.38 8.73
N ILE A 180 -1.19 14.76 9.40
CA ILE A 180 0.12 15.40 9.68
C ILE A 180 0.86 15.68 8.38
N GLN A 181 0.92 14.71 7.46
CA GLN A 181 1.57 14.83 6.17
C GLN A 181 1.00 16.02 5.37
N LYS A 182 -0.34 16.12 5.29
CA LYS A 182 -1.01 17.24 4.62
C LYS A 182 -0.77 18.58 5.30
N ALA A 183 -0.86 18.62 6.64
CA ALA A 183 -0.68 19.86 7.40
C ALA A 183 0.74 20.44 7.27
N LEU A 184 1.74 19.58 7.16
CA LEU A 184 3.15 19.96 7.01
C LEU A 184 3.62 20.00 5.55
N HIS A 185 2.78 19.55 4.61
CA HIS A 185 3.10 19.45 3.18
C HIS A 185 4.43 18.73 2.89
N ILE A 186 4.70 17.63 3.64
CA ILE A 186 5.94 16.86 3.51
C ILE A 186 5.77 15.79 2.42
N THR A 187 6.72 15.73 1.49
CA THR A 187 6.80 14.63 0.51
C THR A 187 7.07 13.33 1.25
N THR A 188 6.20 12.34 1.12
CA THR A 188 6.26 11.12 1.94
C THR A 188 6.32 9.87 1.06
N ILE A 189 7.26 8.97 1.36
CA ILE A 189 7.26 7.60 0.82
C ILE A 189 6.88 6.64 1.95
N PHE A 190 5.81 5.91 1.74
CA PHE A 190 5.25 4.93 2.66
C PHE A 190 5.45 3.53 2.09
N VAL A 191 6.03 2.62 2.85
CA VAL A 191 6.20 1.22 2.47
C VAL A 191 5.20 0.37 3.22
N THR A 192 4.47 -0.47 2.51
CA THR A 192 3.57 -1.46 3.11
C THR A 192 3.40 -2.67 2.19
N HIS A 193 2.90 -3.76 2.75
CA HIS A 193 2.37 -4.90 2.01
C HIS A 193 0.83 -5.00 2.14
N ASP A 194 0.22 -4.10 2.89
CA ASP A 194 -1.23 -4.02 3.13
C ASP A 194 -1.88 -3.13 2.06
N GLN A 195 -2.80 -3.72 1.29
CA GLN A 195 -3.51 -3.04 0.19
C GLN A 195 -4.44 -1.95 0.71
N ASP A 196 -5.14 -2.20 1.84
CA ASP A 196 -6.07 -1.24 2.43
C ASP A 196 -5.33 0.03 2.87
N GLU A 197 -4.12 -0.13 3.43
CA GLU A 197 -3.27 1.00 3.78
C GLU A 197 -2.90 1.83 2.55
N ALA A 198 -2.43 1.18 1.49
CA ALA A 198 -2.07 1.85 0.25
C ALA A 198 -3.25 2.58 -0.37
N MET A 199 -4.41 1.92 -0.48
CA MET A 199 -5.62 2.51 -1.07
C MET A 199 -6.15 3.70 -0.27
N LEU A 200 -6.07 3.65 1.07
CA LEU A 200 -6.64 4.69 1.94
C LEU A 200 -5.76 5.94 2.04
N MET A 201 -4.43 5.76 1.99
CA MET A 201 -3.50 6.83 2.38
C MET A 201 -2.88 7.56 1.19
N SER A 202 -2.73 6.89 0.03
CA SER A 202 -1.85 7.36 -1.03
C SER A 202 -2.47 8.37 -1.98
N ASP A 203 -1.66 9.28 -2.49
CA ASP A 203 -1.96 10.04 -3.69
C ASP A 203 -1.58 9.21 -4.94
N VAL A 204 -0.44 8.50 -4.86
CA VAL A 204 0.04 7.57 -5.89
C VAL A 204 0.52 6.28 -5.25
N ILE A 205 0.23 5.15 -5.89
CA ILE A 205 0.72 3.82 -5.51
C ILE A 205 1.68 3.34 -6.61
N HIS A 206 2.85 2.87 -6.22
CA HIS A 206 3.76 2.10 -7.08
C HIS A 206 3.71 0.64 -6.63
N VAL A 207 3.13 -0.19 -7.47
CA VAL A 207 3.09 -1.64 -7.23
C VAL A 207 4.41 -2.25 -7.67
N MET A 208 5.10 -2.92 -6.74
CA MET A 208 6.41 -3.51 -6.95
C MET A 208 6.36 -5.03 -6.94
N ALA A 209 7.03 -5.66 -7.90
CA ALA A 209 7.31 -7.09 -7.90
C ALA A 209 8.71 -7.38 -8.45
N SER A 210 9.38 -8.37 -7.86
CA SER A 210 10.66 -8.89 -8.37
C SER A 210 11.72 -7.83 -8.72
N GLY A 211 11.74 -6.72 -7.95
CA GLY A 211 12.71 -5.63 -8.12
C GLY A 211 12.36 -4.59 -9.17
N LYS A 212 11.13 -4.57 -9.68
CA LYS A 212 10.61 -3.63 -10.68
C LYS A 212 9.31 -2.99 -10.23
N ILE A 213 8.97 -1.86 -10.85
CA ILE A 213 7.63 -1.28 -10.78
C ILE A 213 6.77 -1.98 -11.86
N GLU A 214 5.69 -2.62 -11.43
CA GLU A 214 4.72 -3.28 -12.30
C GLU A 214 3.70 -2.29 -12.85
N GLN A 215 3.24 -1.38 -11.98
CA GLN A 215 2.32 -0.31 -12.35
C GLN A 215 2.43 0.84 -11.38
N SER A 216 2.17 2.05 -11.85
CA SER A 216 2.08 3.27 -11.06
C SER A 216 0.79 4.01 -11.39
N GLY A 217 0.08 4.51 -10.38
CA GLY A 217 -1.16 5.26 -10.59
C GLY A 217 -1.81 5.69 -9.28
N THR A 218 -2.91 6.40 -9.38
CA THR A 218 -3.78 6.70 -8.23
C THR A 218 -4.39 5.40 -7.67
N PRO A 219 -4.82 5.37 -6.41
CA PRO A 219 -5.52 4.21 -5.85
C PRO A 219 -6.67 3.71 -6.73
N THR A 220 -7.44 4.64 -7.31
CA THR A 220 -8.55 4.29 -8.20
C THR A 220 -8.05 3.62 -9.48
N GLU A 221 -7.02 4.15 -10.14
CA GLU A 221 -6.46 3.56 -11.37
C GLU A 221 -5.91 2.16 -11.12
N ILE A 222 -5.09 2.00 -10.07
CA ILE A 222 -4.54 0.68 -9.69
C ILE A 222 -5.64 -0.33 -9.42
N TYR A 223 -6.72 0.09 -8.74
CA TYR A 223 -7.85 -0.78 -8.47
C TYR A 223 -8.71 -1.06 -9.70
N THR A 224 -9.05 -0.04 -10.51
CA THR A 224 -10.00 -0.18 -11.62
C THR A 224 -9.39 -0.64 -12.93
N HIS A 225 -8.12 -0.35 -13.17
CA HIS A 225 -7.42 -0.61 -14.43
C HIS A 225 -6.05 -1.24 -14.17
N PRO A 226 -5.99 -2.48 -13.64
CA PRO A 226 -4.72 -3.18 -13.51
C PRO A 226 -4.13 -3.46 -14.89
N GLU A 227 -2.85 -3.10 -15.08
CA GLU A 227 -2.16 -3.23 -16.38
C GLU A 227 -1.57 -4.61 -16.59
N THR A 228 -1.32 -5.36 -15.50
CA THR A 228 -0.72 -6.70 -15.58
C THR A 228 -1.55 -7.70 -14.77
N HIS A 229 -1.46 -8.96 -15.15
CA HIS A 229 -2.04 -10.06 -14.39
C HIS A 229 -1.56 -10.05 -12.92
N PHE A 230 -0.28 -9.70 -12.68
CA PHE A 230 0.24 -9.60 -11.33
C PHE A 230 -0.53 -8.55 -10.50
N VAL A 231 -0.72 -7.34 -11.05
CA VAL A 231 -1.45 -6.27 -10.35
C VAL A 231 -2.90 -6.68 -10.11
N ALA A 232 -3.58 -7.26 -11.09
CA ALA A 232 -4.93 -7.76 -10.93
C ALA A 232 -5.03 -8.82 -9.82
N SER A 233 -4.10 -9.79 -9.78
CA SER A 233 -4.10 -10.85 -8.77
C SER A 233 -3.71 -10.35 -7.39
N PHE A 234 -2.83 -9.35 -7.32
CA PHE A 234 -2.30 -8.85 -6.07
C PHE A 234 -3.23 -7.82 -5.40
N ILE A 235 -3.86 -6.92 -6.20
CA ILE A 235 -4.69 -5.82 -5.66
C ILE A 235 -6.16 -6.22 -5.49
N GLY A 236 -6.68 -7.05 -6.37
CA GLY A 236 -8.07 -7.49 -6.32
C GLY A 236 -8.17 -9.00 -6.16
N ASN A 237 -9.11 -9.47 -5.38
CA ASN A 237 -9.41 -10.89 -5.28
C ASN A 237 -10.13 -11.39 -6.54
N TYR A 238 -9.61 -11.09 -7.73
CA TYR A 238 -10.25 -11.43 -9.01
C TYR A 238 -10.47 -12.94 -9.19
N ASN A 239 -11.54 -13.30 -9.86
CA ASN A 239 -11.67 -14.60 -10.51
C ASN A 239 -10.69 -14.63 -11.69
N LEU A 240 -9.61 -15.38 -11.55
CA LEU A 240 -8.61 -15.56 -12.60
C LEU A 240 -8.96 -16.82 -13.41
N LEU A 241 -9.20 -16.66 -14.70
CA LEU A 241 -9.59 -17.72 -15.60
C LEU A 241 -8.50 -17.93 -16.64
N SER A 242 -8.23 -19.19 -16.96
CA SER A 242 -7.45 -19.52 -18.16
C SER A 242 -8.26 -19.21 -19.41
N SER A 243 -7.59 -19.01 -20.56
CA SER A 243 -8.27 -18.90 -21.87
C SER A 243 -9.24 -20.06 -22.09
N SER A 244 -8.83 -21.29 -21.75
CA SER A 244 -9.67 -22.49 -21.94
C SER A 244 -10.92 -22.46 -21.05
N ASP A 245 -10.85 -21.98 -19.83
CA ASP A 245 -12.02 -21.90 -18.93
C ASP A 245 -12.97 -20.78 -19.37
N PHE A 246 -12.43 -19.65 -19.82
CA PHE A 246 -13.23 -18.58 -20.37
C PHE A 246 -13.94 -18.99 -21.68
N GLU A 247 -13.25 -19.72 -22.55
CA GLU A 247 -13.85 -20.28 -23.77
C GLU A 247 -14.96 -21.32 -23.48
N LYS A 248 -14.76 -22.18 -22.44
CA LYS A 248 -15.82 -23.09 -21.97
C LYS A 248 -17.05 -22.32 -21.48
N LEU A 249 -16.84 -21.24 -20.71
CA LEU A 249 -17.91 -20.42 -20.15
C LEU A 249 -18.68 -19.64 -21.21
N THR A 250 -17.97 -19.03 -22.16
CA THR A 250 -18.57 -18.07 -23.12
C THR A 250 -18.85 -18.65 -24.50
N GLN A 251 -18.26 -19.80 -24.82
CA GLN A 251 -18.22 -20.40 -26.17
C GLN A 251 -17.57 -19.47 -27.22
N LYS A 252 -16.74 -18.51 -26.74
CA LYS A 252 -16.03 -17.56 -27.60
C LYS A 252 -14.53 -17.75 -27.43
N LYS A 253 -13.80 -17.75 -28.54
CA LYS A 253 -12.34 -17.76 -28.53
C LYS A 253 -11.81 -16.41 -28.05
N THR A 254 -10.75 -16.44 -27.26
CA THR A 254 -9.98 -15.26 -26.87
C THR A 254 -8.52 -15.43 -27.25
N GLN A 255 -7.82 -14.31 -27.48
CA GLN A 255 -6.37 -14.28 -27.68
C GLN A 255 -5.61 -14.03 -26.37
N ALA A 256 -6.32 -13.62 -25.34
CA ALA A 256 -5.74 -13.38 -24.03
C ALA A 256 -5.28 -14.69 -23.39
N SER A 257 -4.14 -14.68 -22.71
CA SER A 257 -3.64 -15.85 -21.98
C SER A 257 -4.39 -16.07 -20.68
N GLN A 258 -4.86 -14.98 -20.07
CA GLN A 258 -5.60 -14.99 -18.81
C GLN A 258 -6.69 -13.91 -18.81
N ILE A 259 -7.78 -14.20 -18.13
CA ILE A 259 -8.92 -13.31 -17.98
C ILE A 259 -9.18 -13.10 -16.49
N ALA A 260 -9.48 -11.88 -16.10
CA ALA A 260 -9.83 -11.54 -14.74
C ALA A 260 -11.23 -10.91 -14.66
N ILE A 261 -12.05 -11.42 -13.73
CA ILE A 261 -13.39 -10.89 -13.46
C ILE A 261 -13.49 -10.61 -11.97
N ARG A 262 -13.91 -9.39 -11.61
CA ARG A 262 -14.09 -9.03 -10.20
C ARG A 262 -15.25 -9.78 -9.58
N PRO A 263 -15.10 -10.32 -8.37
CA PRO A 263 -16.20 -10.98 -7.66
C PRO A 263 -17.42 -10.06 -7.47
N GLU A 264 -17.20 -8.78 -7.15
CA GLU A 264 -18.26 -7.80 -6.95
C GLU A 264 -18.96 -7.35 -8.25
N ALA A 265 -18.38 -7.66 -9.41
CA ALA A 265 -18.99 -7.40 -10.72
C ALA A 265 -19.89 -8.54 -11.20
N ILE A 266 -19.91 -9.66 -10.47
CA ILE A 266 -20.74 -10.81 -10.79
C ILE A 266 -22.08 -10.69 -10.06
N GLU A 267 -23.11 -10.29 -10.79
CA GLU A 267 -24.48 -10.31 -10.28
C GLU A 267 -25.06 -11.73 -10.32
N TYR A 268 -25.83 -12.13 -9.30
CA TYR A 268 -26.54 -13.40 -9.29
C TYR A 268 -28.04 -13.23 -9.07
N PHE A 269 -28.81 -14.13 -9.67
CA PHE A 269 -30.29 -14.12 -9.64
C PHE A 269 -30.81 -15.55 -9.45
N LYS A 270 -31.98 -15.69 -8.80
CA LYS A 270 -32.67 -16.97 -8.67
C LYS A 270 -33.41 -17.38 -9.97
N GLU A 271 -33.71 -16.40 -10.82
CA GLU A 271 -34.41 -16.58 -12.09
C GLU A 271 -33.57 -16.06 -13.27
N PRO A 272 -33.79 -16.60 -14.50
CA PRO A 272 -33.11 -16.12 -15.69
C PRO A 272 -33.38 -14.63 -15.92
N GLN A 273 -32.34 -13.88 -16.28
CA GLN A 273 -32.46 -12.47 -16.64
C GLN A 273 -32.53 -12.28 -18.16
N PRO A 274 -33.20 -11.22 -18.65
CA PRO A 274 -33.18 -10.86 -20.08
C PRO A 274 -31.76 -10.69 -20.56
N ARG A 275 -31.44 -11.30 -21.70
CA ARG A 275 -30.12 -11.23 -22.32
C ARG A 275 -29.94 -9.92 -23.07
N THR A 276 -28.79 -9.28 -22.89
CA THR A 276 -28.35 -8.10 -23.63
C THR A 276 -26.99 -8.35 -24.24
N GLU A 277 -26.60 -7.60 -25.24
CA GLU A 277 -25.34 -7.80 -25.95
C GLU A 277 -24.12 -7.41 -25.08
N ASP A 278 -24.30 -6.51 -24.12
CA ASP A 278 -23.22 -5.98 -23.28
C ASP A 278 -22.87 -6.86 -22.09
N HIS A 279 -23.57 -8.00 -21.92
CA HIS A 279 -23.37 -8.86 -20.75
C HIS A 279 -23.03 -10.31 -21.15
N LEU A 280 -22.31 -10.96 -20.25
CA LEU A 280 -22.09 -12.40 -20.23
C LEU A 280 -23.08 -13.02 -19.23
N TYR A 281 -23.57 -14.21 -19.55
CA TYR A 281 -24.56 -14.93 -18.74
C TYR A 281 -24.10 -16.37 -18.53
N PHE A 282 -24.07 -16.78 -17.25
CA PHE A 282 -23.70 -18.15 -16.88
C PHE A 282 -24.80 -18.74 -15.98
N LYS A 283 -24.78 -20.05 -15.83
CA LYS A 283 -25.62 -20.76 -14.88
C LYS A 283 -24.73 -21.60 -13.99
N GLY A 284 -25.12 -21.78 -12.74
CA GLY A 284 -24.34 -22.58 -11.81
C GLY A 284 -25.09 -22.91 -10.53
N LYS A 285 -24.35 -23.51 -9.63
CA LYS A 285 -24.81 -23.93 -8.32
C LYS A 285 -23.89 -23.39 -7.24
N VAL A 286 -24.46 -22.86 -6.16
CA VAL A 286 -23.68 -22.43 -5.00
C VAL A 286 -23.07 -23.66 -4.34
N ILE A 287 -21.74 -23.68 -4.22
CA ILE A 287 -21.00 -24.79 -3.60
C ILE A 287 -20.45 -24.41 -2.23
N ASP A 288 -20.21 -23.11 -1.98
CA ASP A 288 -19.73 -22.62 -0.70
C ASP A 288 -20.13 -21.18 -0.45
N GLU A 289 -20.14 -20.77 0.83
CA GLU A 289 -20.39 -19.39 1.25
C GLU A 289 -19.46 -18.97 2.39
N THR A 290 -19.09 -17.69 2.40
CA THR A 290 -18.26 -17.11 3.45
C THR A 290 -18.71 -15.70 3.75
N ILE A 291 -18.79 -15.34 5.02
CA ILE A 291 -19.09 -13.97 5.47
C ILE A 291 -17.81 -13.35 6.04
N SER A 292 -17.41 -12.21 5.50
CA SER A 292 -16.28 -11.41 5.99
C SER A 292 -16.73 -9.97 6.22
N GLY A 293 -16.91 -9.60 7.49
CA GLY A 293 -17.47 -8.30 7.85
C GLY A 293 -18.87 -8.11 7.27
N ASN A 294 -19.02 -7.16 6.35
CA ASN A 294 -20.27 -6.87 5.65
C ASN A 294 -20.34 -7.44 4.22
N ILE A 295 -19.38 -8.26 3.83
CA ILE A 295 -19.33 -8.92 2.52
C ILE A 295 -19.74 -10.37 2.66
N LEU A 296 -20.66 -10.79 1.83
CA LEU A 296 -21.06 -12.16 1.60
C LEU A 296 -20.47 -12.64 0.28
N SER A 297 -19.64 -13.67 0.33
CA SER A 297 -18.99 -14.29 -0.81
C SER A 297 -19.59 -15.66 -1.07
N TYR A 298 -20.05 -15.88 -2.30
CA TYR A 298 -20.45 -17.19 -2.78
C TYR A 298 -19.39 -17.75 -3.73
N VAL A 299 -19.08 -19.03 -3.56
CA VAL A 299 -18.36 -19.80 -4.58
C VAL A 299 -19.39 -20.58 -5.41
N ILE A 300 -19.41 -20.37 -6.70
CA ILE A 300 -20.40 -20.90 -7.61
C ILE A 300 -19.68 -21.78 -8.64
N GLU A 301 -20.06 -23.06 -8.70
CA GLU A 301 -19.66 -23.96 -9.76
C GLU A 301 -20.62 -23.78 -10.95
N THR A 302 -20.09 -23.31 -12.07
CA THR A 302 -20.88 -23.14 -13.30
C THR A 302 -21.24 -24.47 -13.94
N ASP A 303 -22.27 -24.52 -14.79
CA ASP A 303 -22.66 -25.72 -15.53
C ASP A 303 -21.52 -26.27 -16.44
N GLN A 304 -20.48 -25.46 -16.69
CA GLN A 304 -19.27 -25.84 -17.42
C GLN A 304 -18.12 -26.33 -16.51
N GLY A 305 -18.35 -26.42 -15.20
CA GLY A 305 -17.37 -26.87 -14.21
C GLY A 305 -16.30 -25.83 -13.83
N VAL A 306 -16.53 -24.55 -14.16
CA VAL A 306 -15.64 -23.44 -13.77
C VAL A 306 -16.15 -22.82 -12.48
N HIS A 307 -15.25 -22.58 -11.52
CA HIS A 307 -15.60 -21.94 -10.26
C HIS A 307 -15.48 -20.42 -10.38
N LEU A 308 -16.52 -19.72 -9.95
CA LEU A 308 -16.55 -18.26 -9.86
C LEU A 308 -16.93 -17.84 -8.44
N ARG A 309 -16.24 -16.85 -7.91
CA ARG A 309 -16.60 -16.17 -6.67
C ARG A 309 -17.41 -14.92 -7.00
N ALA A 310 -18.53 -14.73 -6.29
CA ALA A 310 -19.35 -13.53 -6.37
C ALA A 310 -19.49 -12.90 -4.97
N ASP A 311 -19.12 -11.62 -4.85
CA ASP A 311 -19.10 -10.87 -3.60
C ASP A 311 -20.20 -9.81 -3.59
N HIS A 312 -21.00 -9.80 -2.53
CA HIS A 312 -22.09 -8.86 -2.36
C HIS A 312 -22.14 -8.31 -0.92
N LEU A 313 -22.78 -7.16 -0.75
CA LEU A 313 -23.07 -6.68 0.59
C LEU A 313 -24.01 -7.66 1.28
N TYR A 314 -23.65 -8.08 2.50
CA TYR A 314 -24.49 -8.95 3.30
C TYR A 314 -25.84 -8.28 3.60
N ARG A 315 -26.91 -8.98 3.28
CA ARG A 315 -28.28 -8.61 3.60
C ARG A 315 -28.99 -9.82 4.18
N THR A 316 -29.72 -9.63 5.28
CA THR A 316 -30.44 -10.72 5.98
C THR A 316 -31.55 -11.39 5.17
N PHE A 317 -31.93 -10.77 4.07
CA PHE A 317 -32.92 -11.30 3.12
C PHE A 317 -32.23 -11.63 1.78
N ASN A 318 -32.71 -12.63 1.10
CA ASN A 318 -32.17 -13.16 -0.16
C ASN A 318 -30.86 -13.95 -0.05
N LEU A 319 -30.59 -14.60 1.08
CA LEU A 319 -29.53 -15.57 1.17
C LEU A 319 -29.79 -16.76 0.25
N LEU A 320 -28.70 -17.32 -0.28
CA LEU A 320 -28.74 -18.53 -1.09
C LEU A 320 -28.27 -19.70 -0.24
N ASP A 321 -29.02 -20.78 -0.24
CA ASP A 321 -28.57 -22.02 0.39
C ASP A 321 -27.50 -22.71 -0.45
N LYS A 322 -26.61 -23.44 0.22
CA LYS A 322 -25.67 -24.35 -0.47
C LYS A 322 -26.46 -25.33 -1.33
N GLY A 323 -26.11 -25.42 -2.59
CA GLY A 323 -26.82 -26.20 -3.57
C GLY A 323 -27.87 -25.44 -4.38
N ALA A 324 -28.15 -24.17 -4.03
CA ALA A 324 -29.08 -23.35 -4.83
C ALA A 324 -28.58 -23.13 -6.25
N ARG A 325 -29.48 -23.24 -7.22
CA ARG A 325 -29.21 -22.86 -8.60
C ARG A 325 -29.32 -21.35 -8.77
N VAL A 326 -28.36 -20.79 -9.51
CA VAL A 326 -28.27 -19.35 -9.76
C VAL A 326 -27.95 -19.06 -11.22
N PHE A 327 -28.38 -17.88 -11.65
CA PHE A 327 -28.07 -17.29 -12.94
C PHE A 327 -27.12 -16.13 -12.70
N LEU A 328 -25.95 -16.15 -13.32
CA LEU A 328 -24.93 -15.13 -13.20
C LEU A 328 -24.95 -14.20 -14.39
N LYS A 329 -24.71 -12.92 -14.12
CA LYS A 329 -24.63 -11.86 -15.12
C LYS A 329 -23.40 -11.02 -14.84
N VAL A 330 -22.62 -10.73 -15.88
CA VAL A 330 -21.39 -9.92 -15.81
C VAL A 330 -21.37 -8.95 -16.98
N GLU A 331 -21.17 -7.67 -16.73
CA GLU A 331 -20.94 -6.72 -17.81
C GLU A 331 -19.59 -6.99 -18.50
N LYS A 332 -19.54 -7.00 -19.83
CA LYS A 332 -18.30 -7.26 -20.59
C LYS A 332 -17.18 -6.30 -20.28
N ARG A 333 -17.48 -5.03 -19.96
CA ARG A 333 -16.45 -4.04 -19.57
C ARG A 333 -15.73 -4.37 -18.26
N ASN A 334 -16.31 -5.27 -17.43
CA ASN A 334 -15.71 -5.75 -16.19
C ASN A 334 -14.87 -7.02 -16.38
N VAL A 335 -14.69 -7.45 -17.62
CA VAL A 335 -13.82 -8.57 -18.00
C VAL A 335 -12.51 -8.00 -18.52
N LEU A 336 -11.44 -8.26 -17.79
CA LEU A 336 -10.10 -7.82 -18.16
C LEU A 336 -9.37 -8.97 -18.85
N GLU A 337 -8.68 -8.68 -19.94
CA GLU A 337 -7.92 -9.64 -20.74
C GLU A 337 -6.43 -9.27 -20.70
N PHE A 338 -5.56 -10.28 -20.40
CA PHE A 338 -4.10 -10.13 -20.28
C PHE A 338 -3.34 -11.08 -21.20
#